data_cdbfd595fcd675de1b89d6ad65d99698
#
_entry.id   cdbfd595fcd675de1b89d6ad65d99698
#
_cell.length_a   1.000
_cell.length_b   1.000
_cell.length_c   1.000
_cell.angle_alpha   90.00
_cell.angle_beta   90.00
_cell.angle_gamma   90.00
#
_symmetry.space_group_name_H-M   'P 1'
#
loop_
_entity.id
_entity.type
_entity.pdbx_description
1 polymer ?
#
loop_
_entity_poly.entity_id
_entity_poly.type
_entity_poly.pdbx_seq_one_letter_code
_entity_poly.pdbx_strand_id
1 'polypeptide(L)'
;MHKNYAEIAATLPHSILIPTQEGLPDLDDAVAHIESMDFSKIKEKLCSNDPLLCRQWTALEVEIVVQYYKNFLFLNKKYLSEYPVLPPPLEVDEIWHHHILDTRAYTQDCNKIFGYYFHHYPYFGARGAEDLENLNTAFELVQELHKQEFGYYMTKIWTD
;
A
#
# COMPACT_ATOMS: atom_id res chain seq x y z
N MET A 1 18.73 -4.45 -18.88
CA MET A 1 19.22 -3.40 -17.96
C MET A 1 18.02 -2.93 -17.14
N HIS A 2 18.04 -3.18 -15.84
CA HIS A 2 16.94 -2.74 -14.98
C HIS A 2 17.04 -1.23 -14.79
N LYS A 3 15.93 -0.53 -15.08
CA LYS A 3 15.82 0.89 -14.77
C LYS A 3 15.95 1.10 -13.26
N ASN A 4 16.63 2.18 -12.87
CA ASN A 4 16.64 2.56 -11.48
C ASN A 4 15.26 3.10 -11.07
N TYR A 5 14.99 3.13 -9.78
CA TYR A 5 13.66 3.51 -9.28
C TYR A 5 13.28 4.95 -9.65
N ALA A 6 14.24 5.87 -9.70
CA ALA A 6 13.97 7.27 -10.08
C ALA A 6 13.47 7.37 -11.53
N GLU A 7 14.01 6.56 -12.44
CA GLU A 7 13.54 6.48 -13.82
C GLU A 7 12.11 5.93 -13.90
N ILE A 8 11.79 4.91 -13.09
CA ILE A 8 10.45 4.35 -13.00
C ILE A 8 9.47 5.39 -12.47
N ALA A 9 9.80 6.06 -11.37
CA ALA A 9 8.94 7.08 -10.77
C ALA A 9 8.66 8.24 -11.72
N ALA A 10 9.62 8.62 -12.56
CA ALA A 10 9.45 9.69 -13.53
C ALA A 10 8.43 9.38 -14.63
N THR A 11 8.07 8.10 -14.85
CA THR A 11 7.04 7.69 -15.81
C THR A 11 5.61 7.81 -15.28
N LEU A 12 5.46 8.04 -13.97
CA LEU A 12 4.17 8.08 -13.29
C LEU A 12 3.60 9.50 -13.27
N PRO A 13 2.25 9.66 -13.23
CA PRO A 13 1.63 10.98 -13.22
C PRO A 13 2.02 11.83 -12.00
N HIS A 14 2.06 13.15 -12.17
CA HIS A 14 2.40 14.09 -11.10
C HIS A 14 1.48 14.00 -9.87
N SER A 15 0.26 13.48 -10.03
CA SER A 15 -0.66 13.27 -8.90
C SER A 15 -0.15 12.28 -7.86
N ILE A 16 0.90 11.54 -8.19
CA ILE A 16 1.57 10.62 -7.27
C ILE A 16 2.72 11.29 -6.53
N LEU A 17 3.21 12.41 -7.07
CA LEU A 17 4.31 13.16 -6.46
C LEU A 17 3.85 13.80 -5.15
N ILE A 18 4.73 13.71 -4.17
CA ILE A 18 4.45 14.15 -2.80
C ILE A 18 4.59 15.65 -2.71
N PRO A 19 3.67 16.34 -2.03
CA PRO A 19 3.85 17.73 -1.69
C PRO A 19 5.06 17.90 -0.76
N THR A 20 6.01 18.75 -1.13
CA THR A 20 7.05 19.21 -0.21
C THR A 20 6.40 20.17 0.78
N GLN A 21 5.91 19.65 1.90
CA GLN A 21 5.31 20.47 2.96
C GLN A 21 6.11 20.30 4.24
N GLU A 22 6.39 21.43 4.88
CA GLU A 22 6.88 21.45 6.26
C GLU A 22 5.74 21.03 7.20
N GLY A 23 6.09 20.36 8.31
CA GLY A 23 5.12 20.00 9.34
C GLY A 23 4.36 18.69 9.10
N LEU A 24 4.88 17.79 8.27
CA LEU A 24 4.31 16.44 8.15
C LEU A 24 4.46 15.67 9.46
N PRO A 25 3.53 14.74 9.78
CA PRO A 25 3.68 13.86 10.95
C PRO A 25 5.03 13.15 10.93
N ASP A 26 5.68 13.03 12.10
CA ASP A 26 6.91 12.26 12.17
C ASP A 26 6.64 10.75 12.09
N LEU A 27 7.71 9.97 11.93
CA LEU A 27 7.58 8.52 11.75
C LEU A 27 7.00 7.84 12.98
N ASP A 28 7.39 8.27 14.18
CA ASP A 28 6.92 7.65 15.42
C ASP A 28 5.41 7.87 15.64
N ASP A 29 4.92 9.08 15.34
CA ASP A 29 3.49 9.39 15.40
C ASP A 29 2.72 8.61 14.33
N ALA A 30 3.27 8.49 13.13
CA ALA A 30 2.66 7.69 12.06
C ALA A 30 2.56 6.21 12.43
N VAL A 31 3.63 5.64 13.01
CA VAL A 31 3.65 4.24 13.48
C VAL A 31 2.60 4.01 14.55
N ALA A 32 2.54 4.89 15.55
CA ALA A 32 1.55 4.79 16.61
C ALA A 32 0.12 4.80 16.06
N HIS A 33 -0.15 5.67 15.09
CA HIS A 33 -1.46 5.72 14.45
C HIS A 33 -1.76 4.46 13.64
N ILE A 34 -0.80 3.98 12.82
CA ILE A 34 -0.95 2.74 12.04
C ILE A 34 -1.29 1.56 12.95
N GLU A 35 -0.58 1.41 14.06
CA GLU A 35 -0.85 0.34 15.02
C GLU A 35 -2.24 0.46 15.65
N SER A 36 -2.75 1.67 15.84
CA SER A 36 -4.06 1.93 16.45
C SER A 36 -5.24 1.74 15.51
N MET A 37 -5.02 1.64 14.20
CA MET A 37 -6.12 1.53 13.22
C MET A 37 -6.93 0.25 13.42
N ASP A 38 -8.26 0.40 13.44
CA ASP A 38 -9.22 -0.69 13.56
C ASP A 38 -9.76 -1.09 12.17
N PHE A 39 -9.43 -2.31 11.75
CA PHE A 39 -9.90 -2.90 10.48
C PHE A 39 -11.01 -3.93 10.67
N SER A 40 -11.69 -3.96 11.83
CA SER A 40 -12.72 -4.96 12.12
C SER A 40 -13.86 -4.96 11.09
N LYS A 41 -14.30 -3.80 10.62
CA LYS A 41 -15.35 -3.69 9.60
C LYS A 41 -14.90 -4.24 8.24
N ILE A 42 -13.68 -3.98 7.83
CA ILE A 42 -13.10 -4.51 6.59
C ILE A 42 -12.97 -6.03 6.71
N LYS A 43 -12.47 -6.53 7.83
CA LYS A 43 -12.36 -7.97 8.09
C LYS A 43 -13.72 -8.67 8.02
N GLU A 44 -14.73 -8.10 8.66
CA GLU A 44 -16.10 -8.62 8.63
C GLU A 44 -16.64 -8.67 7.20
N LYS A 45 -16.48 -7.58 6.43
CA LYS A 45 -16.94 -7.53 5.05
C LYS A 45 -16.23 -8.57 4.17
N LEU A 46 -14.91 -8.65 4.21
CA LEU A 46 -14.14 -9.56 3.36
C LEU A 46 -14.40 -11.03 3.69
N CYS A 47 -14.71 -11.36 4.93
CA CYS A 47 -15.07 -12.70 5.34
C CYS A 47 -16.55 -13.06 5.07
N SER A 48 -17.38 -12.09 4.67
CA SER A 48 -18.78 -12.31 4.36
C SER A 48 -18.94 -12.94 2.96
N ASN A 49 -20.06 -13.65 2.77
CA ASN A 49 -20.45 -14.14 1.46
C ASN A 49 -21.19 -13.04 0.67
N ASP A 50 -20.46 -12.03 0.28
CA ASP A 50 -20.98 -10.86 -0.46
C ASP A 50 -20.76 -11.08 -1.97
N PRO A 51 -21.83 -11.07 -2.79
CA PRO A 51 -21.70 -11.26 -4.24
C PRO A 51 -20.95 -10.12 -4.95
N LEU A 52 -20.74 -8.99 -4.28
CA LEU A 52 -19.93 -7.88 -4.83
C LEU A 52 -18.44 -8.08 -4.62
N LEU A 53 -18.02 -9.08 -3.85
CA LEU A 53 -16.62 -9.44 -3.68
C LEU A 53 -16.20 -10.47 -4.72
N CYS A 54 -14.98 -10.32 -5.24
CA CYS A 54 -14.39 -11.29 -6.17
C CYS A 54 -14.14 -12.64 -5.52
N ARG A 55 -13.91 -12.63 -4.20
CA ARG A 55 -13.71 -13.85 -3.39
C ARG A 55 -14.11 -13.59 -1.94
N GLN A 56 -14.47 -14.63 -1.25
CA GLN A 56 -14.64 -14.63 0.19
C GLN A 56 -13.30 -14.98 0.85
N TRP A 57 -12.86 -14.14 1.78
CA TRP A 57 -11.61 -14.34 2.51
C TRP A 57 -11.85 -15.24 3.74
N THR A 58 -10.82 -15.99 4.12
CA THR A 58 -10.80 -16.62 5.44
C THR A 58 -10.33 -15.60 6.50
N ALA A 59 -10.67 -15.86 7.76
CA ALA A 59 -10.23 -15.00 8.87
C ALA A 59 -8.69 -14.90 8.96
N LEU A 60 -8.01 -16.04 8.73
CA LEU A 60 -6.53 -16.07 8.76
C LEU A 60 -5.93 -15.25 7.63
N GLU A 61 -6.44 -15.36 6.41
CA GLU A 61 -6.01 -14.56 5.26
C GLU A 61 -6.12 -13.06 5.56
N VAL A 62 -7.27 -12.62 6.06
CA VAL A 62 -7.50 -11.19 6.37
C VAL A 62 -6.51 -10.71 7.45
N GLU A 63 -6.29 -11.49 8.50
CA GLU A 63 -5.36 -11.11 9.58
C GLU A 63 -3.93 -10.89 9.05
N ILE A 64 -3.45 -11.81 8.22
CA ILE A 64 -2.11 -11.72 7.65
C ILE A 64 -2.01 -10.51 6.73
N VAL A 65 -2.97 -10.34 5.82
CA VAL A 65 -2.89 -9.27 4.81
C VAL A 65 -3.16 -7.89 5.40
N VAL A 66 -3.98 -7.77 6.44
CA VAL A 66 -4.12 -6.50 7.19
C VAL A 66 -2.77 -6.09 7.79
N GLN A 67 -2.00 -7.03 8.34
CA GLN A 67 -0.65 -6.73 8.82
C GLN A 67 0.27 -6.29 7.68
N TYR A 68 0.21 -6.95 6.52
CA TYR A 68 0.96 -6.52 5.34
C TYR A 68 0.54 -5.13 4.87
N TYR A 69 -0.74 -4.80 4.93
CA TYR A 69 -1.22 -3.47 4.59
C TYR A 69 -0.67 -2.40 5.55
N LYS A 70 -0.68 -2.66 6.84
CA LYS A 70 -0.05 -1.77 7.83
C LYS A 70 1.43 -1.56 7.53
N ASN A 71 2.14 -2.65 7.21
CA ASN A 71 3.55 -2.60 6.82
C ASN A 71 3.75 -1.79 5.52
N PHE A 72 2.87 -1.96 4.55
CA PHE A 72 2.87 -1.20 3.30
C PHE A 72 2.72 0.30 3.54
N LEU A 73 1.79 0.71 4.39
CA LEU A 73 1.63 2.12 4.76
C LEU A 73 2.88 2.66 5.46
N PHE A 74 3.46 1.90 6.35
CA PHE A 74 4.74 2.24 7.01
C PHE A 74 5.86 2.45 6.00
N LEU A 75 6.02 1.54 5.04
CA LEU A 75 7.07 1.65 4.02
C LEU A 75 6.88 2.91 3.16
N ASN A 76 5.65 3.20 2.75
CA ASN A 76 5.35 4.41 1.99
C ASN A 76 5.59 5.69 2.80
N LYS A 77 5.40 5.64 4.12
CA LYS A 77 5.74 6.76 5.00
C LYS A 77 7.23 6.93 5.18
N LYS A 78 7.93 5.86 5.53
CA LYS A 78 9.36 5.92 5.86
C LYS A 78 10.24 6.27 4.65
N TYR A 79 9.95 5.66 3.51
CA TYR A 79 10.78 5.77 2.31
C TYR A 79 10.31 6.82 1.30
N LEU A 80 9.44 7.71 1.74
CA LEU A 80 8.76 8.69 0.91
C LEU A 80 9.69 9.53 0.05
N SER A 81 10.78 10.05 0.62
CA SER A 81 11.75 10.91 -0.08
C SER A 81 12.64 10.14 -1.05
N GLU A 82 12.89 8.85 -0.78
CA GLU A 82 13.75 8.01 -1.62
C GLU A 82 12.94 7.28 -2.70
N TYR A 83 11.75 6.83 -2.35
CA TYR A 83 10.87 6.02 -3.20
C TYR A 83 9.44 6.55 -3.13
N PRO A 84 9.08 7.54 -3.95
CA PRO A 84 7.79 8.23 -3.85
C PRO A 84 6.57 7.36 -4.19
N VAL A 85 6.76 6.23 -4.84
CA VAL A 85 5.69 5.29 -5.16
C VAL A 85 6.18 3.87 -4.92
N LEU A 86 5.57 3.20 -3.94
CA LEU A 86 5.80 1.78 -3.66
C LEU A 86 4.48 1.04 -3.91
N PRO A 87 4.42 0.13 -4.90
CA PRO A 87 3.19 -0.58 -5.22
C PRO A 87 2.90 -1.70 -4.21
N PRO A 88 1.62 -1.99 -3.93
CA PRO A 88 1.26 -3.10 -3.07
C PRO A 88 1.21 -4.43 -3.83
N PRO A 89 1.36 -5.57 -3.15
CA PRO A 89 0.92 -6.85 -3.71
C PRO A 89 -0.60 -6.87 -3.87
N LEU A 90 -1.10 -7.79 -4.70
CA LEU A 90 -2.51 -7.84 -5.07
C LEU A 90 -3.46 -7.93 -3.87
N GLU A 91 -3.14 -8.77 -2.90
CA GLU A 91 -3.97 -8.94 -1.71
C GLU A 91 -4.01 -7.67 -0.84
N VAL A 92 -2.86 -6.99 -0.69
CA VAL A 92 -2.77 -5.72 0.02
C VAL A 92 -3.55 -4.62 -0.70
N ASP A 93 -3.47 -4.61 -2.02
CA ASP A 93 -4.24 -3.67 -2.86
C ASP A 93 -5.74 -3.78 -2.61
N GLU A 94 -6.27 -4.98 -2.43
CA GLU A 94 -7.68 -5.21 -2.11
C GLU A 94 -8.07 -4.62 -0.74
N ILE A 95 -7.24 -4.79 0.29
CA ILE A 95 -7.46 -4.15 1.60
C ILE A 95 -7.43 -2.63 1.44
N TRP A 96 -6.47 -2.11 0.69
CA TRP A 96 -6.34 -0.67 0.44
C TRP A 96 -7.58 -0.10 -0.24
N HIS A 97 -8.14 -0.79 -1.25
CA HIS A 97 -9.38 -0.40 -1.90
C HIS A 97 -10.54 -0.28 -0.89
N HIS A 98 -10.69 -1.25 -0.01
CA HIS A 98 -11.74 -1.20 1.01
C HIS A 98 -11.53 -0.08 2.03
N HIS A 99 -10.27 0.23 2.39
CA HIS A 99 -9.95 1.36 3.24
C HIS A 99 -10.32 2.70 2.55
N ILE A 100 -9.95 2.84 1.26
CA ILE A 100 -10.31 4.04 0.47
C ILE A 100 -11.82 4.23 0.35
N LEU A 101 -12.60 3.16 0.18
CA LEU A 101 -14.04 3.24 0.07
C LEU A 101 -14.72 3.78 1.34
N ASP A 102 -14.13 3.59 2.50
CA ASP A 102 -14.50 4.31 3.72
C ASP A 102 -13.79 5.68 3.72
N THR A 103 -14.31 6.58 2.91
CA THR A 103 -13.60 7.82 2.53
C THR A 103 -13.28 8.72 3.72
N ARG A 104 -14.13 8.76 4.73
CA ARG A 104 -13.91 9.58 5.94
C ARG A 104 -12.81 8.99 6.80
N ALA A 105 -12.86 7.69 7.06
CA ALA A 105 -11.84 7.00 7.82
C ALA A 105 -10.48 7.07 7.10
N TYR A 106 -10.47 6.82 5.79
CA TYR A 106 -9.25 6.89 4.98
C TYR A 106 -8.63 8.29 4.99
N THR A 107 -9.44 9.33 4.84
CA THR A 107 -8.96 10.72 4.90
C THR A 107 -8.33 11.06 6.25
N GLN A 108 -8.96 10.65 7.34
CA GLN A 108 -8.43 10.88 8.69
C GLN A 108 -7.13 10.10 8.92
N ASP A 109 -7.08 8.85 8.51
CA ASP A 109 -5.88 8.01 8.63
C ASP A 109 -4.74 8.56 7.79
N CYS A 110 -5.00 9.00 6.56
CA CYS A 110 -3.99 9.66 5.72
C CYS A 110 -3.41 10.91 6.39
N ASN A 111 -4.25 11.75 6.97
CA ASN A 111 -3.80 12.96 7.66
C ASN A 111 -2.92 12.63 8.86
N LYS A 112 -3.24 11.58 9.60
CA LYS A 112 -2.46 11.15 10.78
C LYS A 112 -1.14 10.48 10.42
N ILE A 113 -1.10 9.75 9.31
CA ILE A 113 0.10 9.02 8.87
C ILE A 113 1.00 9.91 8.02
N PHE A 114 0.44 10.53 6.98
CA PHE A 114 1.18 11.22 5.94
C PHE A 114 1.14 12.75 6.07
N GLY A 115 0.04 13.31 6.58
CA GLY A 115 -0.24 14.74 6.55
C GLY A 115 -0.83 15.22 5.21
N TYR A 116 -1.17 14.29 4.33
CA TYR A 116 -1.82 14.54 3.04
C TYR A 116 -2.61 13.30 2.63
N TYR A 117 -3.48 13.44 1.62
CA TYR A 117 -4.24 12.31 1.06
C TYR A 117 -3.31 11.41 0.26
N PHE A 118 -3.16 10.16 0.68
CA PHE A 118 -2.33 9.18 0.02
C PHE A 118 -3.09 8.56 -1.16
N HIS A 119 -2.85 9.11 -2.35
CA HIS A 119 -3.56 8.70 -3.57
C HIS A 119 -3.14 7.32 -4.05
N HIS A 120 -4.11 6.58 -4.57
CA HIS A 120 -3.93 5.30 -5.24
C HIS A 120 -3.99 5.51 -6.76
N TYR A 121 -2.89 5.21 -7.46
CA TYR A 121 -2.87 5.23 -8.92
C TYR A 121 -3.13 3.81 -9.45
N PRO A 122 -4.33 3.53 -10.03
CA PRO A 122 -4.74 2.16 -10.33
C PRO A 122 -4.18 1.62 -11.67
N TYR A 123 -3.45 2.43 -12.43
CA TYR A 123 -3.03 2.07 -13.79
C TYR A 123 -1.57 1.70 -13.91
N PHE A 124 -0.81 1.69 -12.82
CA PHE A 124 0.58 1.27 -12.83
C PHE A 124 0.69 -0.21 -13.19
N GLY A 125 1.42 -0.51 -14.26
CA GLY A 125 1.53 -1.84 -14.84
C GLY A 125 0.51 -2.13 -15.95
N ALA A 126 -0.47 -1.24 -16.18
CA ALA A 126 -1.53 -1.40 -17.18
C ALA A 126 -1.30 -0.59 -18.46
N ARG A 127 -0.21 0.18 -18.54
CA ARG A 127 0.09 1.10 -19.64
C ARG A 127 1.08 0.53 -20.66
N GLY A 128 1.09 -0.78 -20.85
CA GLY A 128 1.94 -1.49 -21.81
C GLY A 128 3.01 -2.36 -21.15
N ALA A 129 3.78 -3.08 -21.96
CA ALA A 129 4.74 -4.08 -21.49
C ALA A 129 5.87 -3.46 -20.65
N GLU A 130 6.36 -2.29 -21.02
CA GLU A 130 7.40 -1.58 -20.26
C GLU A 130 6.90 -1.13 -18.90
N ASP A 131 5.67 -0.65 -18.82
CA ASP A 131 5.03 -0.24 -17.58
C ASP A 131 4.83 -1.43 -16.63
N LEU A 132 4.47 -2.59 -17.16
CA LEU A 132 4.38 -3.83 -16.37
C LEU A 132 5.74 -4.27 -15.84
N GLU A 133 6.79 -4.17 -16.62
CA GLU A 133 8.15 -4.45 -16.18
C GLU A 133 8.57 -3.49 -15.07
N ASN A 134 8.26 -2.21 -15.22
CA ASN A 134 8.51 -1.19 -14.18
C ASN A 134 7.77 -1.52 -12.88
N LEU A 135 6.51 -1.95 -12.97
CA LEU A 135 5.74 -2.38 -11.80
C LEU A 135 6.41 -3.57 -11.10
N ASN A 136 6.83 -4.57 -11.86
CA ASN A 136 7.50 -5.75 -11.29
C ASN A 136 8.80 -5.37 -10.57
N THR A 137 9.60 -4.48 -11.16
CA THR A 137 10.83 -3.98 -10.54
C THR A 137 10.54 -3.20 -9.26
N ALA A 138 9.53 -2.34 -9.28
CA ALA A 138 9.11 -1.59 -8.08
C ALA A 138 8.56 -2.51 -6.99
N PHE A 139 7.84 -3.57 -7.36
CA PHE A 139 7.35 -4.57 -6.41
C PHE A 139 8.49 -5.38 -5.77
N GLU A 140 9.51 -5.74 -6.54
CA GLU A 140 10.72 -6.38 -5.98
C GLU A 140 11.38 -5.48 -4.93
N LEU A 141 11.46 -4.18 -5.19
CA LEU A 141 11.96 -3.21 -4.20
C LEU A 141 11.11 -3.21 -2.93
N VAL A 142 9.78 -3.21 -3.05
CA VAL A 142 8.88 -3.28 -1.88
C VAL A 142 9.18 -4.52 -1.04
N GLN A 143 9.39 -5.66 -1.68
CA GLN A 143 9.74 -6.91 -0.99
C GLN A 143 11.07 -6.82 -0.25
N GLU A 144 12.09 -6.24 -0.88
CA GLU A 144 13.39 -6.05 -0.22
C GLU A 144 13.29 -5.09 0.97
N LEU A 145 12.55 -4.01 0.83
CA LEU A 145 12.30 -3.07 1.93
C LEU A 145 11.51 -3.73 3.07
N HIS A 146 10.52 -4.55 2.74
CA HIS A 146 9.73 -5.28 3.73
C HIS A 146 10.62 -6.25 4.53
N LYS A 147 11.49 -6.98 3.84
CA LYS A 147 12.45 -7.87 4.51
C LYS A 147 13.43 -7.09 5.38
N GLN A 148 13.92 -5.95 4.91
CA GLN A 148 14.84 -5.11 5.67
C GLN A 148 14.20 -4.59 6.96
N GLU A 149 12.95 -4.15 6.91
CA GLU A 149 12.25 -3.54 8.05
C GLU A 149 11.62 -4.57 8.99
N PHE A 150 11.09 -5.66 8.45
CA PHE A 150 10.30 -6.64 9.23
C PHE A 150 10.93 -8.02 9.33
N GLY A 151 11.99 -8.30 8.58
CA GLY A 151 12.76 -9.54 8.67
C GLY A 151 12.27 -10.67 7.77
N TYR A 152 11.23 -10.47 6.96
CA TYR A 152 10.68 -11.48 6.05
C TYR A 152 10.04 -10.83 4.82
N TYR A 153 9.89 -11.61 3.75
CA TYR A 153 9.15 -11.20 2.56
C TYR A 153 7.64 -11.41 2.77
N MET A 154 6.82 -10.56 2.16
CA MET A 154 5.38 -10.82 2.08
C MET A 154 5.17 -12.06 1.21
N THR A 155 4.41 -13.03 1.71
CA THR A 155 4.07 -14.24 0.97
C THR A 155 2.75 -14.09 0.26
N LYS A 156 2.62 -14.73 -0.91
CA LYS A 156 1.34 -14.81 -1.62
C LYS A 156 0.37 -15.66 -0.80
N ILE A 157 -0.79 -15.10 -0.48
CA ILE A 157 -1.80 -15.76 0.35
C ILE A 157 -2.85 -16.46 -0.51
N TRP A 158 -3.22 -15.87 -1.63
CA TRP A 158 -4.13 -16.50 -2.59
C TRP A 158 -3.34 -17.44 -3.49
N THR A 159 -3.65 -18.72 -3.43
CA THR A 159 -2.89 -19.79 -4.11
C THR A 159 -3.62 -20.38 -5.33
N ASP A 160 -4.81 -19.91 -5.64
CA ASP A 160 -5.65 -20.32 -6.76
C ASP A 160 -5.62 -19.39 -7.96
#